data_0bd139fa2243909e64360166277290ec
#
_entry.id   0bd139fa2243909e64360166277290ec
#
_cell.length_a   1.000
_cell.length_b   1.000
_cell.length_c   1.000
_cell.angle_alpha   90.00
_cell.angle_beta   90.00
_cell.angle_gamma   90.00
#
_symmetry.space_group_name_H-M   'P 1'
#
loop_
_entity.id
_entity.type
_entity.pdbx_description
1 polymer ?
#
loop_
_entity_poly.entity_id
_entity_poly.type
_entity_poly.pdbx_seq_one_letter_code
_entity_poly.pdbx_strand_id
1 'polypeptide(L)'
;MPEVSHTLDTSFVIRLLTRDPLPLFRRAAEFLGQWKTGAPGFLVPDLVLAETYFALQHHYSFSKEDALSALLSFTRHPAISVSTCADKTLALPQLSTAKPGFVDRLIHGASERAETPLVTFEKSARLLPNTIVLKV
;
A
#
# COMPACT_ATOMS: atom_id res chain seq x y z
N MET A 1 -16.71 -5.95 3.42
CA MET A 1 -15.30 -5.97 3.87
C MET A 1 -15.00 -7.26 4.60
N PRO A 2 -13.87 -7.88 4.33
CA PRO A 2 -13.44 -9.00 5.14
C PRO A 2 -13.30 -8.59 6.60
N GLU A 3 -13.60 -9.50 7.50
CA GLU A 3 -13.43 -9.27 8.92
C GLU A 3 -11.95 -9.21 9.26
N VAL A 4 -11.55 -8.27 10.11
CA VAL A 4 -10.17 -8.11 10.56
C VAL A 4 -10.09 -8.13 12.07
N SER A 5 -9.01 -8.71 12.58
CA SER A 5 -8.76 -8.83 14.03
C SER A 5 -7.73 -7.83 14.53
N HIS A 6 -6.77 -7.47 13.70
CA HIS A 6 -5.64 -6.62 14.07
C HIS A 6 -5.29 -5.70 12.92
N THR A 7 -4.64 -4.58 13.24
CA THR A 7 -4.04 -3.67 12.26
C THR A 7 -2.53 -3.81 12.34
N LEU A 8 -1.88 -3.93 11.18
CA LEU A 8 -0.43 -3.98 11.08
C LEU A 8 0.10 -2.57 10.78
N ASP A 9 1.13 -2.16 11.48
CA ASP A 9 1.75 -0.86 11.23
C ASP A 9 2.95 -0.96 10.28
N THR A 10 3.54 0.17 9.97
CA THR A 10 4.66 0.27 9.04
C THR A 10 5.88 -0.51 9.54
N SER A 11 6.17 -0.48 10.85
CA SER A 11 7.33 -1.18 11.40
C SER A 11 7.22 -2.69 11.19
N PHE A 12 6.03 -3.25 11.37
CA PHE A 12 5.78 -4.67 11.13
C PHE A 12 6.01 -5.03 9.66
N VAL A 13 5.37 -4.27 8.76
CA VAL A 13 5.42 -4.57 7.31
C VAL A 13 6.84 -4.45 6.79
N ILE A 14 7.57 -3.41 7.17
CA ILE A 14 8.96 -3.22 6.74
C ILE A 14 9.86 -4.37 7.20
N ARG A 15 9.72 -4.82 8.45
CA ARG A 15 10.53 -5.94 8.95
C ARG A 15 10.24 -7.23 8.18
N LEU A 16 8.98 -7.45 7.87
CA LEU A 16 8.59 -8.62 7.09
C LEU A 16 9.15 -8.58 5.66
N LEU A 17 9.11 -7.42 5.00
CA LEU A 17 9.53 -7.29 3.61
C LEU A 17 11.05 -7.21 3.45
N THR A 18 11.75 -6.59 4.39
CA THR A 18 13.21 -6.40 4.28
C THR A 18 14.01 -7.50 4.95
N ARG A 19 13.39 -8.28 5.83
CA ARG A 19 14.04 -9.30 6.65
C ARG A 19 15.17 -8.75 7.52
N ASP A 20 15.11 -7.48 7.87
CA ASP A 20 16.17 -6.78 8.57
C ASP A 20 15.59 -5.91 9.68
N PRO A 21 16.09 -6.02 10.93
CA PRO A 21 17.03 -7.05 11.38
C PRO A 21 16.35 -8.41 11.49
N LEU A 22 17.13 -9.46 11.34
CA LEU A 22 16.62 -10.84 11.28
C LEU A 22 15.76 -11.25 12.49
N PRO A 23 16.11 -10.91 13.75
CA PRO A 23 15.23 -11.26 14.88
C PRO A 23 13.84 -10.67 14.79
N LEU A 24 13.70 -9.43 14.31
CA LEU A 24 12.40 -8.78 14.14
C LEU A 24 11.63 -9.39 12.99
N PHE A 25 12.32 -9.72 11.89
CA PHE A 25 11.70 -10.47 10.80
C PHE A 25 11.12 -11.79 11.28
N ARG A 26 11.88 -12.55 12.05
CA ARG A 26 11.42 -13.84 12.56
C ARG A 26 10.17 -13.72 13.43
N ARG A 27 10.10 -12.68 14.27
CA ARG A 27 8.92 -12.42 15.10
C ARG A 27 7.72 -12.04 14.24
N ALA A 28 7.91 -11.20 13.26
CA ALA A 28 6.84 -10.80 12.34
C ALA A 28 6.32 -12.01 11.54
N ALA A 29 7.23 -12.81 11.00
CA ALA A 29 6.88 -14.00 10.24
C ALA A 29 6.15 -15.03 11.10
N GLU A 30 6.58 -15.21 12.34
CA GLU A 30 5.92 -16.10 13.30
C GLU A 30 4.50 -15.64 13.60
N PHE A 31 4.32 -14.34 13.86
CA PHE A 31 3.00 -13.78 14.12
C PHE A 31 2.06 -13.99 12.91
N LEU A 32 2.52 -13.67 11.71
CA LEU A 32 1.72 -13.87 10.50
C LEU A 32 1.45 -15.35 10.24
N GLY A 33 2.44 -16.22 10.51
CA GLY A 33 2.33 -17.65 10.30
C GLY A 33 1.32 -18.35 11.20
N GLN A 34 0.90 -17.72 12.30
CA GLN A 34 -0.13 -18.26 13.19
C GLN A 34 -1.54 -18.09 12.63
N TRP A 35 -1.70 -17.27 11.60
CA TRP A 35 -3.00 -17.09 10.97
C TRP A 35 -3.45 -18.37 10.28
N LYS A 36 -4.74 -18.71 10.45
CA LYS A 36 -5.35 -19.89 9.83
C LYS A 36 -6.43 -19.47 8.84
N THR A 37 -6.52 -20.22 7.75
CA THR A 37 -7.53 -19.99 6.72
C THR A 37 -8.93 -19.90 7.32
N GLY A 38 -9.64 -18.82 6.95
CA GLY A 38 -10.99 -18.55 7.44
C GLY A 38 -11.05 -17.72 8.72
N ALA A 39 -9.91 -17.52 9.40
CA ALA A 39 -9.85 -16.61 10.54
C ALA A 39 -9.90 -15.15 10.09
N PRO A 40 -10.32 -14.21 10.98
CA PRO A 40 -10.21 -12.78 10.67
C PRO A 40 -8.78 -12.40 10.31
N GLY A 41 -8.63 -11.56 9.28
CA GLY A 41 -7.32 -11.18 8.78
C GLY A 41 -6.75 -9.95 9.47
N PHE A 42 -5.75 -9.37 8.83
CA PHE A 42 -5.02 -8.21 9.33
C PHE A 42 -5.20 -7.03 8.39
N LEU A 43 -5.63 -5.91 8.93
CA LEU A 43 -5.78 -4.68 8.16
C LEU A 43 -4.42 -4.00 7.98
N VAL A 44 -4.13 -3.60 6.75
CA VAL A 44 -2.99 -2.72 6.44
C VAL A 44 -3.55 -1.44 5.82
N PRO A 45 -3.56 -0.33 6.57
CA PRO A 45 -4.09 0.94 6.08
C PRO A 45 -3.31 1.49 4.88
N ASP A 46 -3.95 2.30 4.06
CA ASP A 46 -3.29 2.98 2.93
C ASP A 46 -2.07 3.77 3.38
N LEU A 47 -2.15 4.43 4.54
CA LEU A 47 -1.02 5.18 5.09
C LEU A 47 0.20 4.28 5.34
N VAL A 48 -0.02 3.06 5.83
CA VAL A 48 1.05 2.10 6.06
C VAL A 48 1.67 1.66 4.73
N LEU A 49 0.84 1.42 3.72
CA LEU A 49 1.34 1.07 2.38
C LEU A 49 2.19 2.21 1.80
N ALA A 50 1.74 3.45 1.94
CA ALA A 50 2.48 4.61 1.45
C ALA A 50 3.81 4.80 2.18
N GLU A 51 3.81 4.73 3.51
CA GLU A 51 5.03 4.84 4.30
C GLU A 51 6.03 3.73 3.97
N THR A 52 5.54 2.50 3.84
CA THR A 52 6.36 1.35 3.49
C THR A 52 6.98 1.53 2.10
N TYR A 53 6.18 1.97 1.15
CA TYR A 53 6.63 2.22 -0.22
C TYR A 53 7.81 3.20 -0.25
N PHE A 54 7.70 4.32 0.44
CA PHE A 54 8.77 5.31 0.50
C PHE A 54 9.99 4.80 1.28
N ALA A 55 9.77 4.12 2.41
CA ALA A 55 10.87 3.60 3.22
C ALA A 55 11.70 2.56 2.47
N LEU A 56 11.06 1.66 1.72
CA LEU A 56 11.77 0.67 0.91
C LEU A 56 12.73 1.34 -0.08
N GLN A 57 12.29 2.43 -0.71
CA GLN A 57 13.12 3.15 -1.68
C GLN A 57 14.21 3.98 -1.03
N HIS A 58 13.90 4.70 0.05
CA HIS A 58 14.81 5.69 0.63
C HIS A 58 15.76 5.11 1.67
N HIS A 59 15.38 4.03 2.36
CA HIS A 59 16.18 3.45 3.44
C HIS A 59 16.72 2.06 3.13
N TYR A 60 16.17 1.36 2.16
CA TYR A 60 16.56 -0.01 1.83
C TYR A 60 16.99 -0.19 0.39
N SER A 61 17.13 0.91 -0.33
CA SER A 61 17.64 0.93 -1.72
C SER A 61 16.85 0.09 -2.72
N PHE A 62 15.56 -0.11 -2.46
CA PHE A 62 14.68 -0.74 -3.45
C PHE A 62 14.46 0.23 -4.62
N SER A 63 14.42 -0.30 -5.83
CA SER A 63 13.86 0.47 -6.94
C SER A 63 12.36 0.68 -6.71
N LYS A 64 11.77 1.65 -7.39
CA LYS A 64 10.32 1.85 -7.36
C LYS A 64 9.61 0.56 -7.76
N GLU A 65 10.07 -0.09 -8.81
CA GLU A 65 9.50 -1.34 -9.30
C GLU A 65 9.57 -2.45 -8.26
N ASP A 66 10.72 -2.63 -7.62
CA ASP A 66 10.89 -3.65 -6.58
C ASP A 66 10.03 -3.37 -5.36
N ALA A 67 9.91 -2.11 -4.95
CA ALA A 67 9.05 -1.73 -3.84
C ALA A 67 7.59 -2.07 -4.13
N LEU A 68 7.11 -1.75 -5.33
CA LEU A 68 5.73 -2.07 -5.73
C LEU A 68 5.51 -3.57 -5.84
N SER A 69 6.48 -4.32 -6.37
CA SER A 69 6.38 -5.78 -6.45
C SER A 69 6.31 -6.42 -5.07
N ALA A 70 7.11 -5.92 -4.13
CA ALA A 70 7.09 -6.42 -2.75
C ALA A 70 5.73 -6.16 -2.09
N LEU A 71 5.18 -4.96 -2.27
CA LEU A 71 3.85 -4.63 -1.74
C LEU A 71 2.75 -5.46 -2.38
N LEU A 72 2.79 -5.65 -3.69
CA LEU A 72 1.81 -6.47 -4.39
C LEU A 72 1.83 -7.91 -3.87
N SER A 73 3.01 -8.49 -3.75
CA SER A 73 3.17 -9.85 -3.23
C SER A 73 2.65 -9.97 -1.80
N PHE A 74 2.99 -9.00 -0.95
CA PHE A 74 2.55 -8.96 0.43
C PHE A 74 1.02 -8.87 0.55
N THR A 75 0.40 -7.97 -0.21
CA THR A 75 -1.06 -7.75 -0.12
C THR A 75 -1.87 -8.90 -0.71
N ARG A 76 -1.25 -9.79 -1.48
CA ARG A 76 -1.89 -11.01 -1.97
C ARG A 76 -1.92 -12.15 -0.95
N HIS A 77 -1.22 -12.01 0.16
CA HIS A 77 -1.33 -12.99 1.24
C HIS A 77 -2.78 -13.02 1.75
N PRO A 78 -3.38 -14.21 1.90
CA PRO A 78 -4.81 -14.30 2.24
C PRO A 78 -5.20 -13.70 3.58
N ALA A 79 -4.25 -13.55 4.52
CA ALA A 79 -4.50 -12.90 5.80
C ALA A 79 -4.53 -11.37 5.71
N ILE A 80 -4.04 -10.77 4.63
CA ILE A 80 -3.86 -9.33 4.52
C ILE A 80 -5.08 -8.69 3.86
N SER A 81 -5.61 -7.66 4.51
CA SER A 81 -6.75 -6.89 4.02
C SER A 81 -6.32 -5.44 3.79
N VAL A 82 -6.55 -4.95 2.60
CA VAL A 82 -6.26 -3.57 2.20
C VAL A 82 -7.51 -2.93 1.60
N SER A 83 -7.50 -1.62 1.41
CA SER A 83 -8.62 -0.94 0.75
C SER A 83 -8.79 -1.45 -0.69
N THR A 84 -10.00 -1.35 -1.20
CA THR A 84 -10.29 -1.70 -2.59
C THR A 84 -9.42 -0.88 -3.55
N CYS A 85 -9.21 0.40 -3.24
CA CYS A 85 -8.35 1.27 -4.04
C CYS A 85 -6.91 0.76 -4.08
N ALA A 86 -6.34 0.39 -2.92
CA ALA A 86 -4.98 -0.13 -2.85
C ALA A 86 -4.85 -1.44 -3.64
N ASP A 87 -5.80 -2.34 -3.46
CA ASP A 87 -5.81 -3.62 -4.16
C ASP A 87 -5.81 -3.43 -5.68
N LYS A 88 -6.71 -2.61 -6.19
CA LYS A 88 -6.82 -2.33 -7.62
C LYS A 88 -5.58 -1.59 -8.16
N THR A 89 -5.07 -0.63 -7.40
CA THR A 89 -3.91 0.16 -7.84
C THR A 89 -2.66 -0.71 -7.94
N LEU A 90 -2.40 -1.54 -6.93
CA LEU A 90 -1.24 -2.44 -6.96
C LEU A 90 -1.32 -3.47 -8.09
N ALA A 91 -2.51 -3.80 -8.55
CA ALA A 91 -2.71 -4.74 -9.67
C ALA A 91 -2.53 -4.09 -11.04
N LEU A 92 -2.37 -2.76 -11.13
CA LEU A 92 -2.19 -2.08 -12.42
C LEU A 92 -0.89 -2.53 -13.09
N PRO A 93 -0.93 -2.85 -14.39
CA PRO A 93 0.30 -3.12 -15.12
C PRO A 93 1.16 -1.86 -15.20
N GLN A 94 2.48 -2.03 -15.12
CA GLN A 94 3.45 -0.94 -15.27
C GLN A 94 3.22 0.23 -14.30
N LEU A 95 2.78 -0.07 -13.07
CA LEU A 95 2.52 0.95 -12.05
C LEU A 95 3.77 1.79 -11.76
N SER A 96 4.96 1.21 -11.84
CA SER A 96 6.21 1.92 -11.58
C SER A 96 6.44 3.12 -12.51
N THR A 97 5.86 3.10 -13.70
CA THR A 97 5.96 4.19 -14.68
C THR A 97 4.65 4.94 -14.86
N ALA A 98 3.59 4.53 -14.18
CA ALA A 98 2.28 5.17 -14.29
C ALA A 98 2.30 6.58 -13.70
N LYS A 99 1.55 7.49 -14.32
CA LYS A 99 1.34 8.84 -13.82
C LYS A 99 -0.15 9.16 -13.85
N PRO A 100 -0.76 9.55 -12.74
CA PRO A 100 -0.14 9.67 -11.43
C PRO A 100 0.26 8.30 -10.87
N GLY A 101 1.21 8.31 -9.92
CA GLY A 101 1.78 7.09 -9.35
C GLY A 101 0.95 6.49 -8.23
N PHE A 102 1.58 5.55 -7.52
CA PHE A 102 0.92 4.73 -6.50
C PHE A 102 0.27 5.57 -5.39
N VAL A 103 1.05 6.45 -4.75
CA VAL A 103 0.55 7.22 -3.59
C VAL A 103 -0.50 8.23 -4.01
N ASP A 104 -0.31 8.91 -5.15
CA ASP A 104 -1.31 9.83 -5.68
C ASP A 104 -2.64 9.14 -5.92
N ARG A 105 -2.62 7.90 -6.39
CA ARG A 105 -3.84 7.11 -6.61
C ARG A 105 -4.50 6.69 -5.30
N LEU A 106 -3.72 6.43 -4.24
CA LEU A 106 -4.29 6.17 -2.92
C LEU A 106 -4.99 7.41 -2.35
N ILE A 107 -4.39 8.59 -2.55
CA ILE A 107 -4.99 9.86 -2.14
C ILE A 107 -6.29 10.10 -2.90
N HIS A 108 -6.29 9.87 -4.20
CA HIS A 108 -7.51 9.97 -5.02
C HIS A 108 -8.59 9.01 -4.52
N GLY A 109 -8.23 7.79 -4.16
CA GLY A 109 -9.17 6.82 -3.59
C GLY A 109 -9.80 7.31 -2.28
N ALA A 110 -9.03 8.00 -1.44
CA ALA A 110 -9.57 8.60 -0.22
C ALA A 110 -10.59 9.70 -0.54
N SER A 111 -10.29 10.50 -1.56
CA SER A 111 -11.22 11.54 -2.06
C SER A 111 -12.53 10.93 -2.56
N GLU A 112 -12.45 9.85 -3.32
CA GLU A 112 -13.65 9.14 -3.80
C GLU A 112 -14.49 8.58 -2.65
N ARG A 113 -13.85 7.99 -1.64
CA ARG A 113 -14.57 7.49 -0.47
C ARG A 113 -15.26 8.60 0.32
N ALA A 114 -14.67 9.79 0.34
CA ALA A 114 -15.24 10.96 0.99
C ALA A 114 -16.28 11.67 0.10
N GLU A 115 -16.44 11.22 -1.13
CA GLU A 115 -17.36 11.83 -2.11
C GLU A 115 -17.05 13.31 -2.34
N THR A 116 -15.76 13.64 -2.41
CA THR A 116 -15.28 14.99 -2.65
C THR A 116 -14.35 15.03 -3.86
N PRO A 117 -14.26 16.15 -4.58
CA PRO A 117 -13.26 16.28 -5.63
C PRO A 117 -11.86 16.37 -5.03
N LEU A 118 -10.89 15.78 -5.71
CA LEU A 118 -9.48 15.95 -5.37
C LEU A 118 -8.98 17.29 -5.94
N VAL A 119 -8.30 18.06 -5.11
CA VAL A 119 -7.64 19.30 -5.55
C VAL A 119 -6.14 19.08 -5.50
N THR A 120 -5.44 19.34 -6.60
CA THR A 120 -4.02 19.04 -6.72
C THR A 120 -3.32 19.99 -7.69
N PHE A 121 -2.01 20.10 -7.59
CA PHE A 121 -1.17 20.73 -8.60
C PHE A 121 -0.55 19.72 -9.56
N GLU A 122 -0.70 18.42 -9.30
CA GLU A 122 -0.13 17.36 -10.15
C GLU A 122 -0.92 17.25 -11.46
N LYS A 123 -0.28 17.62 -12.55
CA LYS A 123 -0.92 17.68 -13.88
C LYS A 123 -1.44 16.33 -14.36
N SER A 124 -0.71 15.25 -14.07
CA SER A 124 -1.12 13.92 -14.52
C SER A 124 -2.39 13.44 -13.84
N ALA A 125 -2.76 14.00 -12.70
CA ALA A 125 -3.97 13.62 -11.96
C ALA A 125 -5.25 13.99 -12.71
N ARG A 126 -5.18 14.81 -13.77
CA ARG A 126 -6.33 15.09 -14.61
C ARG A 126 -6.94 13.85 -15.26
N LEU A 127 -6.16 12.76 -15.32
CA LEU A 127 -6.64 11.49 -15.85
C LEU A 127 -7.55 10.75 -14.87
N LEU A 128 -7.58 11.15 -13.61
CA LEU A 128 -8.43 10.55 -12.59
C LEU A 128 -9.76 11.33 -12.51
N PRO A 129 -10.89 10.62 -12.32
CA PRO A 129 -12.19 11.28 -12.27
C PRO A 129 -12.31 12.23 -11.08
N ASN A 130 -13.15 13.26 -11.25
CA ASN A 130 -13.50 14.22 -10.20
C ASN A 130 -12.26 14.87 -9.56
N THR A 131 -11.33 15.31 -10.40
CA THR A 131 -10.08 15.94 -9.99
C THR A 131 -9.98 17.35 -10.55
N ILE A 132 -9.60 18.28 -9.69
CA ILE A 132 -9.37 19.68 -10.03
C ILE A 132 -7.86 19.91 -9.97
N VAL A 133 -7.24 20.13 -11.13
CA VAL A 133 -5.83 20.48 -11.21
C VAL A 133 -5.69 21.98 -11.25
N LEU A 134 -5.08 22.53 -10.21
CA LEU A 134 -4.83 23.98 -10.14
C LEU A 134 -3.61 24.35 -10.99
N LYS A 135 -3.68 25.51 -11.58
CA LYS A 135 -2.57 26.09 -12.37
C LYS A 135 -1.99 27.26 -11.62
N VAL A 136 -0.71 27.48 -11.77
CA VAL A 136 -0.01 28.65 -11.23
C VAL A 136 -0.01 29.78 -12.24
#